data_58bfcfc7021f588c624d98040f789218
#
_entry.id   58bfcfc7021f588c624d98040f789218
#
_cell.length_a   1.000
_cell.length_b   1.000
_cell.length_c   1.000
_cell.angle_alpha   90.00
_cell.angle_beta   90.00
_cell.angle_gamma   90.00
#
_symmetry.space_group_name_H-M   'P 1'
#
loop_
_entity.id
_entity.type
_entity.pdbx_description
1 polymer ?
#
loop_
_entity_poly.entity_id
_entity_poly.type
_entity_poly.pdbx_seq_one_letter_code
_entity_poly.pdbx_strand_id
1 'polypeptide(L)'
;MTFLWYIIVMKPRNIIPNEGGEPFTVHQHIILKNFWEYYLGETDKDGVAFGYVMGMENEWGSVYMPEIKPYIVSVARQDGTTDTLNDIMPPEGYYWENE
;
A
#
# COMPACT_ATOMS: atom_id res chain seq x y z
N MET A 1 -10.38 11.23 -15.28
CA MET A 1 -10.26 11.88 -14.60
C MET A 1 -10.74 11.80 -13.28
N THR A 2 -11.70 11.29 -13.09
CA THR A 2 -12.30 11.33 -11.83
C THR A 2 -11.60 10.57 -10.74
N PHE A 3 -10.80 9.60 -11.07
CA PHE A 3 -10.18 8.84 -10.00
C PHE A 3 -9.09 9.58 -9.28
N LEU A 4 -8.72 10.76 -9.70
CA LEU A 4 -7.72 11.52 -9.01
C LEU A 4 -8.12 11.92 -7.61
N TRP A 5 -9.40 12.17 -7.38
CA TRP A 5 -9.77 12.63 -6.07
C TRP A 5 -9.88 11.47 -5.06
N TYR A 6 -9.74 10.26 -5.50
CA TYR A 6 -9.62 9.18 -4.55
C TYR A 6 -8.43 9.39 -3.65
N ILE A 7 -7.35 9.84 -4.23
CA ILE A 7 -6.13 10.03 -3.49
C ILE A 7 -6.30 11.08 -2.40
N ILE A 8 -7.12 12.08 -2.67
CA ILE A 8 -7.31 13.17 -1.75
C ILE A 8 -8.05 12.74 -0.50
N VAL A 9 -8.99 11.79 -0.64
CA VAL A 9 -9.83 11.39 0.48
C VAL A 9 -9.33 10.15 1.19
N MET A 10 -8.18 9.64 0.78
CA MET A 10 -7.63 8.47 1.43
C MET A 10 -7.32 8.73 2.89
N LYS A 11 -7.60 7.74 3.74
CA LYS A 11 -7.25 7.79 5.15
C LYS A 11 -6.22 6.73 5.41
N PRO A 12 -4.95 7.12 5.45
CA PRO A 12 -3.88 6.15 5.62
C PRO A 12 -3.90 5.51 7.00
N ARG A 13 -3.30 4.35 7.09
CA ARG A 13 -3.13 3.63 8.35
C ARG A 13 -1.67 3.26 8.51
N ASN A 14 -1.27 3.19 9.76
CA ASN A 14 0.12 2.84 10.05
C ASN A 14 0.26 1.35 10.30
N ILE A 15 1.34 0.77 9.78
CA ILE A 15 1.76 -0.57 10.18
C ILE A 15 2.93 -0.42 11.13
N ILE A 16 2.98 -1.31 12.12
CA ILE A 16 4.00 -1.29 13.16
C ILE A 16 4.65 -2.66 13.20
N PRO A 17 5.99 -2.73 13.24
CA PRO A 17 6.66 -4.04 13.36
C PRO A 17 6.28 -4.71 14.66
N ASN A 18 6.04 -6.03 14.61
CA ASN A 18 5.70 -6.79 15.82
C ASN A 18 6.78 -6.69 16.89
N GLU A 19 8.02 -6.54 16.47
CA GLU A 19 9.12 -6.45 17.42
C GLU A 19 9.38 -5.02 17.87
N GLY A 20 8.55 -4.09 17.45
CA GLY A 20 8.71 -2.69 17.80
C GLY A 20 9.51 -1.93 16.78
N GLY A 21 9.33 -0.62 16.77
CA GLY A 21 10.03 0.23 15.82
C GLY A 21 9.11 1.29 15.31
N GLU A 22 9.57 2.01 14.30
CA GLU A 22 8.84 3.13 13.78
C GLU A 22 7.65 2.69 12.93
N PRO A 23 6.50 3.34 13.11
CA PRO A 23 5.36 3.04 12.23
C PRO A 23 5.63 3.53 10.82
N PHE A 24 5.02 2.86 9.86
CA PHE A 24 5.04 3.30 8.47
C PHE A 24 3.60 3.54 8.02
N THR A 25 3.36 4.66 7.37
CA THR A 25 2.02 5.02 6.95
C THR A 25 1.73 4.45 5.57
N VAL A 26 0.75 3.55 5.52
CA VAL A 26 0.33 2.91 4.28
C VAL A 26 -0.83 3.69 3.70
N HIS A 27 -0.68 4.14 2.46
CA HIS A 27 -1.72 4.86 1.74
C HIS A 27 -2.42 3.99 0.71
N GLN A 28 -1.78 2.93 0.27
CA GLN A 28 -2.37 2.06 -0.74
C GLN A 28 -1.83 0.64 -0.61
N HIS A 29 -2.69 -0.29 -0.88
CA HIS A 29 -2.37 -1.72 -0.90
C HIS A 29 -2.66 -2.22 -2.31
N ILE A 30 -1.69 -2.85 -2.93
CA ILE A 30 -1.78 -3.24 -4.32
C ILE A 30 -1.44 -4.71 -4.47
N ILE A 31 -2.23 -5.42 -5.26
CA ILE A 31 -1.96 -6.82 -5.59
C ILE A 31 -1.78 -6.92 -7.09
N LEU A 32 -0.70 -7.56 -7.51
CA LEU A 32 -0.44 -7.78 -8.91
C LEU A 32 -0.93 -9.15 -9.36
N LYS A 33 -0.94 -9.38 -10.67
CA LYS A 33 -1.39 -10.64 -11.25
C LYS A 33 -0.62 -11.85 -10.76
N ASN A 34 0.65 -11.65 -10.38
CA ASN A 34 1.47 -12.74 -9.86
C ASN A 34 1.35 -12.89 -8.35
N PHE A 35 0.38 -12.20 -7.76
CA PHE A 35 0.09 -12.24 -6.32
C PHE A 35 1.13 -11.54 -5.47
N TRP A 36 2.01 -10.76 -6.04
CA TRP A 36 2.86 -9.88 -5.25
C TRP A 36 1.97 -8.84 -4.58
N GLU A 37 2.30 -8.49 -3.36
CA GLU A 37 1.55 -7.49 -2.60
C GLU A 37 2.44 -6.33 -2.21
N TYR A 38 1.87 -5.13 -2.27
CA TYR A 38 2.60 -3.92 -1.99
C TYR A 38 1.83 -3.11 -0.96
N TYR A 39 2.53 -2.69 0.08
CA TYR A 39 1.96 -1.79 1.10
C TYR A 39 2.74 -0.50 0.99
N LEU A 40 2.20 0.46 0.28
CA LEU A 40 2.97 1.63 -0.15
C LEU A 40 2.45 2.92 0.46
N GLY A 41 3.36 3.87 0.60
CA GLY A 41 2.99 5.24 0.94
C GLY A 41 2.40 5.95 -0.27
N GLU A 42 2.45 7.27 -0.23
CA GLU A 42 1.93 8.05 -1.33
C GLU A 42 2.86 7.97 -2.53
N THR A 43 2.26 8.05 -3.71
CA THR A 43 3.03 8.12 -4.95
C THR A 43 3.44 9.58 -5.13
N ASP A 44 4.72 9.81 -5.34
CA ASP A 44 5.20 11.18 -5.51
C ASP A 44 4.97 11.67 -6.95
N LYS A 45 5.39 12.89 -7.22
CA LYS A 45 5.14 13.51 -8.52
C LYS A 45 5.87 12.80 -9.66
N ASP A 46 6.87 12.02 -9.34
CA ASP A 46 7.64 11.30 -10.36
C ASP A 46 7.11 9.87 -10.56
N GLY A 47 6.05 9.52 -9.86
CA GLY A 47 5.44 8.20 -10.02
C GLY A 47 6.05 7.14 -9.13
N VAL A 48 6.78 7.53 -8.10
CA VAL A 48 7.46 6.58 -7.22
C VAL A 48 6.78 6.55 -5.86
N ALA A 49 6.56 5.35 -5.34
CA ALA A 49 6.05 5.16 -3.99
C ALA A 49 6.98 4.22 -3.24
N PHE A 50 7.20 4.51 -1.98
CA PHE A 50 8.04 3.68 -1.13
C PHE A 50 7.19 2.84 -0.21
N GLY A 51 7.59 1.62 0.05
CA GLY A 51 6.89 0.81 1.03
C GLY A 51 7.41 -0.60 1.13
N TYR A 52 6.57 -1.45 1.69
CA TYR A 52 6.90 -2.85 1.94
C TYR A 52 6.35 -3.70 0.80
N VAL A 53 7.20 -4.52 0.24
CA VAL A 53 6.86 -5.35 -0.92
C VAL A 53 6.98 -6.81 -0.52
N MET A 54 5.90 -7.56 -0.69
CA MET A 54 5.90 -8.99 -0.47
C MET A 54 5.90 -9.67 -1.83
N GLY A 55 7.09 -10.00 -2.31
CA GLY A 55 7.28 -10.66 -3.59
C GLY A 55 8.00 -11.97 -3.39
N MET A 56 9.05 -12.18 -4.16
CA MET A 56 9.86 -13.38 -3.94
C MET A 56 10.51 -13.32 -2.57
N GLU A 57 10.86 -12.11 -2.14
CA GLU A 57 11.31 -11.87 -0.78
C GLU A 57 10.54 -10.67 -0.27
N ASN A 58 10.42 -10.57 1.04
CA ASN A 58 9.72 -9.46 1.65
C ASN A 58 10.75 -8.39 1.98
N GLU A 59 10.58 -7.19 1.42
CA GLU A 59 11.58 -6.15 1.62
C GLU A 59 10.99 -4.77 1.41
N TRP A 60 11.64 -3.79 1.97
CA TRP A 60 11.29 -2.39 1.76
C TRP A 60 11.95 -1.89 0.48
N GLY A 61 11.26 -1.06 -0.26
CA GLY A 61 11.84 -0.52 -1.47
C GLY A 61 10.95 0.51 -2.14
N SER A 62 11.49 1.12 -3.17
CA SER A 62 10.77 2.09 -3.98
C SER A 62 10.20 1.42 -5.21
N VAL A 63 9.00 1.80 -5.56
CA VAL A 63 8.29 1.21 -6.68
C VAL A 63 7.92 2.31 -7.67
N TYR A 64 8.27 2.12 -8.93
CA TYR A 64 7.88 3.04 -9.99
C TYR A 64 6.50 2.59 -10.47
N MET A 65 5.49 3.36 -10.11
CA MET A 65 4.10 2.94 -10.31
C MET A 65 3.73 2.64 -11.75
N PRO A 66 4.18 3.43 -12.74
CA PRO A 66 3.83 3.08 -14.12
C PRO A 66 4.32 1.72 -14.57
N GLU A 67 5.39 1.23 -13.95
CA GLU A 67 5.97 -0.05 -14.31
C GLU A 67 5.08 -1.21 -13.89
N ILE A 68 4.42 -1.09 -12.75
CA ILE A 68 3.57 -2.18 -12.26
C ILE A 68 2.11 -2.02 -12.66
N LYS A 69 1.73 -0.84 -13.10
CA LYS A 69 0.33 -0.52 -13.38
C LYS A 69 -0.38 -1.54 -14.29
N PRO A 70 0.24 -2.01 -15.37
CA PRO A 70 -0.45 -2.97 -16.23
C PRO A 70 -0.74 -4.31 -15.57
N TYR A 71 -0.09 -4.59 -14.45
CA TYR A 71 -0.22 -5.90 -13.79
C TYR A 71 -1.08 -5.84 -12.54
N ILE A 72 -1.64 -4.69 -12.22
CA ILE A 72 -2.43 -4.53 -11.01
C ILE A 72 -3.78 -5.22 -11.18
N VAL A 73 -4.15 -6.06 -10.21
CA VAL A 73 -5.47 -6.67 -10.19
C VAL A 73 -6.32 -6.12 -9.06
N SER A 74 -5.70 -5.54 -8.02
CA SER A 74 -6.48 -5.01 -6.92
C SER A 74 -5.75 -3.86 -6.27
N VAL A 75 -6.45 -2.78 -6.04
CA VAL A 75 -5.94 -1.63 -5.30
C VAL A 75 -6.94 -1.31 -4.23
N ALA A 76 -6.48 -1.21 -2.99
CA ALA A 76 -7.34 -0.88 -1.88
C ALA A 76 -6.89 0.43 -1.26
N ARG A 77 -7.85 1.27 -0.92
CA ARG A 77 -7.63 2.55 -0.29
C ARG A 77 -8.68 2.76 0.76
N GLN A 78 -8.44 3.66 1.66
CA GLN A 78 -9.43 3.96 2.69
C GLN A 78 -10.39 5.05 2.23
N ASP A 79 -10.78 5.00 0.99
CA ASP A 79 -11.73 5.97 0.46
C ASP A 79 -13.10 5.34 0.16
N GLY A 80 -13.21 4.03 0.36
CA GLY A 80 -14.47 3.36 0.14
C GLY A 80 -14.78 2.99 -1.28
N THR A 81 -13.87 3.23 -2.21
CA THR A 81 -14.15 2.98 -3.62
C THR A 81 -14.01 1.52 -4.00
N THR A 82 -13.13 0.80 -3.29
CA THR A 82 -13.01 -0.63 -3.49
C THR A 82 -12.89 -1.22 -2.10
N ASP A 83 -11.89 -2.04 -1.87
CA ASP A 83 -11.62 -2.50 -0.51
C ASP A 83 -10.96 -1.36 0.24
N THR A 84 -11.25 -1.24 1.52
CA THR A 84 -10.57 -0.26 2.34
C THR A 84 -9.39 -0.91 3.01
N LEU A 85 -8.45 -0.09 3.45
CA LEU A 85 -7.31 -0.63 4.16
C LEU A 85 -7.70 -1.30 5.47
N ASN A 86 -8.88 -0.94 6.01
CA ASN A 86 -9.37 -1.57 7.23
C ASN A 86 -9.65 -3.05 7.08
N ASP A 87 -9.97 -3.48 5.87
CA ASP A 87 -10.35 -4.86 5.61
C ASP A 87 -9.18 -5.71 5.15
N ILE A 88 -7.99 -5.15 5.14
CA ILE A 88 -6.81 -5.82 4.62
C ILE A 88 -5.95 -6.31 5.77
N MET A 89 -5.42 -7.52 5.62
CA MET A 89 -4.49 -8.05 6.60
C MET A 89 -3.20 -7.25 6.56
N PRO A 90 -2.57 -7.01 7.70
CA PRO A 90 -1.26 -6.36 7.68
C PRO A 90 -0.23 -7.31 7.07
N PRO A 91 0.90 -6.78 6.59
CA PRO A 91 1.94 -7.65 6.06
C PRO A 91 2.55 -8.50 7.16
N GLU A 92 3.15 -9.60 6.76
CA GLU A 92 3.78 -10.51 7.70
C GLU A 92 4.82 -9.79 8.54
N GLY A 93 4.76 -9.97 9.85
CA GLY A 93 5.70 -9.33 10.76
C GLY A 93 5.25 -7.97 11.27
N TYR A 94 4.04 -7.54 10.89
CA TYR A 94 3.53 -6.23 11.24
C TYR A 94 2.10 -6.32 11.73
N TYR A 95 1.64 -5.25 12.36
CA TYR A 95 0.23 -5.14 12.72
C TYR A 95 -0.23 -3.71 12.45
N TRP A 96 -1.55 -3.57 12.24
CA TRP A 96 -2.12 -2.26 12.05
C TRP A 96 -2.19 -1.52 13.38
N GLU A 97 -1.76 -0.28 13.37
CA GLU A 97 -1.87 0.55 14.56
C GLU A 97 -3.35 0.81 14.84
N ASN A 98 -3.74 0.62 16.09
CA ASN A 98 -5.12 0.93 16.49
C ASN A 98 -5.28 2.42 16.62
N GLU A 99 -6.49 2.90 16.30
CA GLU A 99 -6.78 4.32 16.40
C GLU A 99 -7.76 4.62 17.48
#